data_92c56b730c3087cea9bdabb0ce90060e
#
_entry.id   92c56b730c3087cea9bdabb0ce90060e
#
_cell.length_a   1.000
_cell.length_b   1.000
_cell.length_c   1.000
_cell.angle_alpha   90.00
_cell.angle_beta   90.00
_cell.angle_gamma   90.00
#
_symmetry.space_group_name_H-M   'P 1'
#
loop_
_entity.id
_entity.type
_entity.pdbx_description
1 polymer ?
#
loop_
_entity_poly.entity_id
_entity_poly.type
_entity_poly.pdbx_seq_one_letter_code
_entity_poly.pdbx_strand_id
1 'polypeptide(L)'
;MDIECTPYAMAYCYVTPSRAVLFINTARVTPEAKAELETNGITLAEYDDVLKFLAAETEPQTVLAECSTVNYAVYQVLEQNPALTVKDGTDPLLMMKGVKNETELAHTKQAHIRDAVAMVRFQIELESRLAAGETLTELTVDEILHKYRSADDKFLVESFDTIAAYGGNAAMMHYHATPEDHAVLQRKGFLLVDSGATYLDGTTDILSLIH
;
A
#
# COMPACT_ATOMS: atom_id res chain seq x y z
N MET A 1 -9.02 5.10 -5.29
CA MET A 1 -7.83 5.09 -4.41
C MET A 1 -7.31 6.51 -4.31
N ASP A 2 -6.79 6.93 -3.18
CA ASP A 2 -6.23 8.27 -2.99
C ASP A 2 -4.75 8.33 -3.40
N ILE A 3 -4.09 7.17 -3.37
CA ILE A 3 -2.68 6.98 -3.73
C ILE A 3 -2.61 5.79 -4.70
N GLU A 4 -1.84 5.93 -5.76
CA GLU A 4 -1.61 4.87 -6.74
C GLU A 4 -0.97 3.65 -6.07
N CYS A 5 -1.30 2.44 -6.53
CA CYS A 5 -0.87 1.17 -5.95
C CYS A 5 -1.17 0.98 -4.44
N THR A 6 -1.92 1.89 -3.83
CA THR A 6 -2.18 1.89 -2.39
C THR A 6 -3.69 1.98 -2.12
N PRO A 7 -4.39 0.87 -1.85
CA PRO A 7 -5.84 0.84 -1.68
C PRO A 7 -6.28 1.31 -0.28
N TYR A 8 -5.72 2.42 0.19
CA TYR A 8 -6.07 3.06 1.45
C TYR A 8 -6.74 4.41 1.23
N ALA A 9 -7.55 4.82 2.19
CA ALA A 9 -8.06 6.17 2.26
C ALA A 9 -7.15 7.01 3.18
N MET A 10 -6.91 8.27 2.79
CA MET A 10 -6.25 9.23 3.69
C MET A 10 -7.18 9.56 4.85
N ALA A 11 -6.67 9.44 6.07
CA ALA A 11 -7.46 9.67 7.27
C ALA A 11 -6.57 10.10 8.45
N TYR A 12 -7.19 10.77 9.43
CA TYR A 12 -6.64 10.93 10.77
C TYR A 12 -7.56 10.22 11.77
N CYS A 13 -6.99 9.73 12.84
CA CYS A 13 -7.78 9.15 13.92
C CYS A 13 -7.38 9.80 15.25
N TYR A 14 -8.36 10.33 15.98
CA TYR A 14 -8.19 10.81 17.34
C TYR A 14 -8.83 9.82 18.31
N VAL A 15 -8.03 9.28 19.21
CA VAL A 15 -8.45 8.23 20.12
C VAL A 15 -8.18 8.61 21.58
N THR A 16 -9.20 8.46 22.41
CA THR A 16 -9.11 8.58 23.86
C THR A 16 -9.73 7.32 24.51
N PRO A 17 -9.60 7.12 25.82
CA PRO A 17 -10.28 6.00 26.50
C PRO A 17 -11.81 5.93 26.30
N SER A 18 -12.44 7.05 25.96
CA SER A 18 -13.91 7.15 25.87
C SER A 18 -14.41 7.58 24.49
N ARG A 19 -13.54 7.97 23.57
CA ARG A 19 -13.96 8.53 22.27
C ARG A 19 -12.96 8.15 21.18
N ALA A 20 -13.47 7.73 20.03
CA ALA A 20 -12.71 7.58 18.80
C ALA A 20 -13.37 8.41 17.68
N VAL A 21 -12.59 9.24 16.98
CA VAL A 21 -13.06 10.05 15.85
C VAL A 21 -12.16 9.76 14.65
N LEU A 22 -12.78 9.35 13.56
CA LEU A 22 -12.09 9.12 12.29
C LEU A 22 -12.41 10.27 11.33
N PHE A 23 -11.37 11.03 10.98
CA PHE A 23 -11.45 12.12 10.00
C PHE A 23 -11.10 11.57 8.62
N ILE A 24 -12.08 11.49 7.74
CA ILE A 24 -11.97 10.88 6.43
C ILE A 24 -12.88 11.62 5.44
N ASN A 25 -12.62 11.51 4.15
CA ASN A 25 -13.58 11.95 3.15
C ASN A 25 -14.85 11.10 3.25
N THR A 26 -15.88 11.61 3.93
CA THR A 26 -17.10 10.84 4.25
C THR A 26 -17.89 10.45 3.00
N ALA A 27 -17.74 11.17 1.89
CA ALA A 27 -18.39 10.83 0.62
C ALA A 27 -17.87 9.51 0.02
N ARG A 28 -16.72 9.01 0.48
CA ARG A 28 -16.13 7.73 0.06
C ARG A 28 -16.44 6.56 0.98
N VAL A 29 -17.08 6.83 2.12
CA VAL A 29 -17.47 5.79 3.08
C VAL A 29 -18.80 5.21 2.66
N THR A 30 -18.85 3.90 2.40
CA THR A 30 -20.10 3.23 2.05
C THR A 30 -21.06 3.21 3.25
N PRO A 31 -22.38 3.10 3.03
CA PRO A 31 -23.35 3.02 4.13
C PRO A 31 -23.06 1.87 5.10
N GLU A 32 -22.60 0.73 4.57
CA GLU A 32 -22.26 -0.48 5.35
C GLU A 32 -21.04 -0.20 6.23
N ALA A 33 -19.95 0.35 5.67
CA ALA A 33 -18.75 0.70 6.43
C ALA A 33 -19.06 1.76 7.50
N LYS A 34 -19.88 2.75 7.18
CA LYS A 34 -20.35 3.75 8.15
C LYS A 34 -21.07 3.11 9.33
N ALA A 35 -22.05 2.25 9.04
CA ALA A 35 -22.81 1.56 10.07
C ALA A 35 -21.94 0.69 10.97
N GLU A 36 -20.93 0.00 10.39
CA GLU A 36 -19.97 -0.80 11.15
C GLU A 36 -19.11 0.07 12.07
N LEU A 37 -18.55 1.16 11.57
CA LEU A 37 -17.75 2.10 12.35
C LEU A 37 -18.56 2.71 13.52
N GLU A 38 -19.77 3.18 13.25
CA GLU A 38 -20.65 3.75 14.28
C GLU A 38 -21.06 2.70 15.33
N THR A 39 -21.32 1.45 14.93
CA THR A 39 -21.62 0.34 15.85
C THR A 39 -20.43 0.04 16.78
N ASN A 40 -19.22 0.24 16.30
CA ASN A 40 -17.98 0.10 17.07
C ASN A 40 -17.61 1.37 17.86
N GLY A 41 -18.50 2.37 17.94
CA GLY A 41 -18.31 3.60 18.72
C GLY A 41 -17.37 4.61 18.08
N ILE A 42 -17.13 4.52 16.77
CA ILE A 42 -16.28 5.45 16.03
C ILE A 42 -17.16 6.54 15.42
N THR A 43 -16.87 7.79 15.73
CA THR A 43 -17.52 8.94 15.11
C THR A 43 -16.79 9.32 13.83
N LEU A 44 -17.52 9.51 12.73
CA LEU A 44 -16.96 10.02 11.48
C LEU A 44 -17.01 11.54 11.44
N ALA A 45 -15.95 12.14 10.93
CA ALA A 45 -15.85 13.57 10.64
C ALA A 45 -15.16 13.78 9.28
N GLU A 46 -15.35 14.97 8.69
CA GLU A 46 -14.66 15.30 7.43
C GLU A 46 -13.14 15.41 7.64
N TYR A 47 -12.37 14.93 6.66
CA TYR A 47 -10.90 14.92 6.70
C TYR A 47 -10.31 16.28 7.07
N ASP A 48 -10.84 17.37 6.47
CA ASP A 48 -10.35 18.73 6.66
C ASP A 48 -10.72 19.36 8.02
N ASP A 49 -11.58 18.71 8.80
CA ASP A 49 -12.00 19.23 10.09
C ASP A 49 -11.04 18.87 11.24
N VAL A 50 -10.03 18.03 11.01
CA VAL A 50 -9.09 17.61 12.05
C VAL A 50 -8.41 18.79 12.77
N LEU A 51 -7.97 19.80 12.04
CA LEU A 51 -7.29 20.97 12.63
C LEU A 51 -8.24 21.80 13.48
N LYS A 52 -9.47 22.02 13.02
CA LYS A 52 -10.51 22.73 13.77
C LYS A 52 -10.91 21.96 15.02
N PHE A 53 -11.03 20.64 14.90
CA PHE A 53 -11.36 19.77 16.01
C PHE A 53 -10.31 19.86 17.12
N LEU A 54 -9.03 19.73 16.77
CA LEU A 54 -7.92 19.83 17.73
C LEU A 54 -7.81 21.23 18.33
N ALA A 55 -8.04 22.28 17.56
CA ALA A 55 -8.06 23.65 18.04
C ALA A 55 -9.20 23.96 19.02
N ALA A 56 -10.33 23.27 18.86
CA ALA A 56 -11.53 23.46 19.70
C ALA A 56 -11.52 22.60 20.98
N GLU A 57 -10.54 21.72 21.17
CA GLU A 57 -10.43 20.91 22.38
C GLU A 57 -10.14 21.80 23.60
N THR A 58 -10.95 21.67 24.63
CA THR A 58 -10.87 22.49 25.85
C THR A 58 -10.52 21.67 27.09
N GLU A 59 -10.68 20.37 27.03
CA GLU A 59 -10.36 19.48 28.14
C GLU A 59 -8.84 19.26 28.21
N PRO A 60 -8.22 19.43 29.38
CA PRO A 60 -6.79 19.19 29.54
C PRO A 60 -6.42 17.74 29.22
N GLN A 61 -5.56 17.54 28.22
CA GLN A 61 -5.13 16.23 27.79
C GLN A 61 -3.64 16.19 27.45
N THR A 62 -3.03 15.02 27.63
CA THR A 62 -1.72 14.72 27.07
C THR A 62 -1.89 13.93 25.80
N VAL A 63 -1.43 14.47 24.69
CA VAL A 63 -1.51 13.84 23.34
C VAL A 63 -0.17 13.22 23.03
N LEU A 64 -0.13 11.90 22.86
CA LEU A 64 1.02 11.21 22.28
C LEU A 64 1.04 11.45 20.78
N ALA A 65 2.12 12.04 20.28
CA ALA A 65 2.34 12.23 18.85
C ALA A 65 3.80 11.90 18.53
N GLU A 66 4.01 11.22 17.40
CA GLU A 66 5.36 10.99 16.88
C GLU A 66 5.80 12.25 16.09
N CYS A 67 6.50 13.15 16.76
CA CYS A 67 6.80 14.48 16.23
C CYS A 67 7.71 14.46 14.98
N SER A 68 8.40 13.35 14.73
CA SER A 68 9.22 13.16 13.51
C SER A 68 8.40 12.87 12.25
N THR A 69 7.17 12.38 12.38
CA THR A 69 6.35 11.92 11.26
C THR A 69 4.99 12.60 11.17
N VAL A 70 4.50 13.18 12.28
CA VAL A 70 3.21 13.87 12.29
C VAL A 70 3.21 15.06 11.32
N ASN A 71 2.09 15.27 10.65
CA ASN A 71 1.91 16.43 9.77
C ASN A 71 2.15 17.75 10.55
N TYR A 72 2.95 18.63 9.97
CA TYR A 72 3.38 19.87 10.63
C TYR A 72 2.21 20.78 11.04
N ALA A 73 1.16 20.87 10.24
CA ALA A 73 -0.03 21.66 10.58
C ALA A 73 -0.75 21.09 11.80
N VAL A 74 -0.84 19.77 11.92
CA VAL A 74 -1.38 19.09 13.10
C VAL A 74 -0.51 19.40 14.32
N TYR A 75 0.81 19.25 14.20
CA TYR A 75 1.74 19.55 15.27
C TYR A 75 1.61 21.00 15.78
N GLN A 76 1.53 21.98 14.86
CA GLN A 76 1.35 23.38 15.23
C GLN A 76 0.05 23.64 16.02
N VAL A 77 -1.05 23.03 15.61
CA VAL A 77 -2.33 23.19 16.33
C VAL A 77 -2.26 22.56 17.72
N LEU A 78 -1.62 21.40 17.85
CA LEU A 78 -1.42 20.76 19.15
C LEU A 78 -0.58 21.62 20.09
N GLU A 79 0.51 22.23 19.61
CA GLU A 79 1.37 23.12 20.42
C GLU A 79 0.68 24.43 20.80
N GLN A 80 -0.17 24.97 19.94
CA GLN A 80 -0.84 26.24 20.17
C GLN A 80 -2.07 26.12 21.06
N ASN A 81 -2.62 24.92 21.23
CA ASN A 81 -3.79 24.71 22.09
C ASN A 81 -3.36 24.54 23.55
N PRO A 82 -3.72 25.51 24.46
CA PRO A 82 -3.28 25.47 25.86
C PRO A 82 -3.88 24.31 26.68
N ALA A 83 -4.94 23.66 26.19
CA ALA A 83 -5.52 22.48 26.83
C ALA A 83 -4.74 21.19 26.51
N LEU A 84 -3.89 21.22 25.46
CA LEU A 84 -3.17 20.03 25.00
C LEU A 84 -1.69 20.10 25.39
N THR A 85 -1.18 19.01 25.94
CA THR A 85 0.26 18.83 26.19
C THR A 85 0.79 17.77 25.27
N VAL A 86 1.66 18.15 24.34
CA VAL A 86 2.26 17.19 23.40
C VAL A 86 3.33 16.37 24.13
N LYS A 87 3.22 15.07 24.03
CA LYS A 87 4.26 14.11 24.44
C LYS A 87 4.80 13.45 23.18
N ASP A 88 6.08 13.67 22.90
CA ASP A 88 6.75 12.97 21.79
C ASP A 88 6.94 11.48 22.12
N GLY A 89 6.70 10.64 21.14
CA GLY A 89 6.92 9.19 21.25
C GLY A 89 6.38 8.44 20.04
N THR A 90 6.89 7.24 19.87
CA THR A 90 6.51 6.37 18.74
C THR A 90 5.02 6.05 18.74
N ASP A 91 4.40 6.13 17.59
CA ASP A 91 3.00 5.73 17.42
C ASP A 91 2.83 4.23 17.75
N PRO A 92 2.05 3.88 18.79
CA PRO A 92 1.85 2.49 19.17
C PRO A 92 1.16 1.67 18.07
N LEU A 93 0.37 2.30 17.20
CA LEU A 93 -0.31 1.62 16.09
C LEU A 93 0.69 1.05 15.08
N LEU A 94 1.85 1.69 14.92
CA LEU A 94 2.91 1.21 14.03
C LEU A 94 3.36 -0.20 14.43
N MET A 95 3.63 -0.41 15.72
CA MET A 95 4.04 -1.71 16.24
C MET A 95 2.88 -2.72 16.27
N MET A 96 1.69 -2.28 16.67
CA MET A 96 0.49 -3.14 16.68
C MET A 96 0.16 -3.64 15.27
N LYS A 97 0.27 -2.78 14.25
CA LYS A 97 0.09 -3.14 12.85
C LYS A 97 1.20 -4.06 12.33
N GLY A 98 2.44 -3.85 12.76
CA GLY A 98 3.60 -4.64 12.33
C GLY A 98 3.57 -6.09 12.82
N VAL A 99 2.99 -6.34 13.99
CA VAL A 99 2.86 -7.68 14.59
C VAL A 99 1.53 -8.31 14.14
N LYS A 100 1.61 -9.14 13.12
CA LYS A 100 0.42 -9.82 12.55
C LYS A 100 -0.17 -10.82 13.52
N ASN A 101 -1.50 -10.84 13.62
CA ASN A 101 -2.24 -11.87 14.31
C ASN A 101 -2.32 -13.17 13.48
N GLU A 102 -2.93 -14.24 14.05
CA GLU A 102 -3.02 -15.54 13.38
C GLU A 102 -3.80 -15.49 12.05
N THR A 103 -4.86 -14.69 12.00
CA THR A 103 -5.67 -14.51 10.79
C THR A 103 -4.87 -13.79 9.70
N GLU A 104 -4.20 -12.70 10.04
CA GLU A 104 -3.34 -11.96 9.12
C GLU A 104 -2.17 -12.82 8.61
N LEU A 105 -1.57 -13.64 9.48
CA LEU A 105 -0.50 -14.58 9.09
C LEU A 105 -1.02 -15.65 8.12
N ALA A 106 -2.20 -16.22 8.37
CA ALA A 106 -2.81 -17.20 7.47
C ALA A 106 -3.12 -16.59 6.11
N HIS A 107 -3.70 -15.41 6.08
CA HIS A 107 -4.03 -14.68 4.87
C HIS A 107 -2.79 -14.27 4.07
N THR A 108 -1.77 -13.74 4.73
CA THR A 108 -0.48 -13.42 4.10
C THR A 108 0.14 -14.63 3.41
N LYS A 109 0.13 -15.80 4.06
CA LYS A 109 0.62 -17.04 3.45
C LYS A 109 -0.18 -17.42 2.19
N GLN A 110 -1.51 -17.29 2.24
CA GLN A 110 -2.36 -17.60 1.08
C GLN A 110 -2.15 -16.59 -0.07
N ALA A 111 -2.00 -15.31 0.23
CA ALA A 111 -1.67 -14.29 -0.77
C ALA A 111 -0.35 -14.62 -1.50
N HIS A 112 0.69 -14.98 -0.76
CA HIS A 112 1.97 -15.38 -1.35
C HIS A 112 1.89 -16.67 -2.18
N ILE A 113 1.07 -17.65 -1.80
CA ILE A 113 0.85 -18.86 -2.60
C ILE A 113 0.17 -18.50 -3.93
N ARG A 114 -0.86 -17.64 -3.91
CA ARG A 114 -1.54 -17.19 -5.13
C ARG A 114 -0.59 -16.43 -6.04
N ASP A 115 0.16 -15.50 -5.48
CA ASP A 115 1.10 -14.70 -6.25
C ASP A 115 2.26 -15.56 -6.83
N ALA A 116 2.75 -16.54 -6.07
CA ALA A 116 3.71 -17.51 -6.58
C ALA A 116 3.18 -18.31 -7.78
N VAL A 117 1.90 -18.67 -7.78
CA VAL A 117 1.26 -19.32 -8.93
C VAL A 117 1.20 -18.37 -10.13
N ALA A 118 0.89 -17.09 -9.93
CA ALA A 118 0.92 -16.08 -10.98
C ALA A 118 2.33 -15.93 -11.57
N MET A 119 3.35 -15.85 -10.70
CA MET A 119 4.77 -15.78 -11.10
C MET A 119 5.21 -17.00 -11.92
N VAL A 120 4.85 -18.21 -11.50
CA VAL A 120 5.18 -19.44 -12.27
C VAL A 120 4.50 -19.45 -13.64
N ARG A 121 3.24 -19.07 -13.71
CA ARG A 121 2.50 -18.96 -14.99
C ARG A 121 3.11 -17.90 -15.90
N PHE A 122 3.47 -16.76 -15.34
CA PHE A 122 4.18 -15.70 -16.05
C PHE A 122 5.49 -16.23 -16.65
N GLN A 123 6.34 -16.90 -15.88
CA GLN A 123 7.60 -17.47 -16.38
C GLN A 123 7.39 -18.47 -17.52
N ILE A 124 6.42 -19.37 -17.38
CA ILE A 124 6.09 -20.36 -18.42
C ILE A 124 5.66 -19.66 -19.72
N GLU A 125 4.80 -18.64 -19.64
CA GLU A 125 4.38 -17.88 -20.83
C GLU A 125 5.55 -17.10 -21.43
N LEU A 126 6.32 -16.41 -20.62
CA LEU A 126 7.49 -15.64 -21.06
C LEU A 126 8.47 -16.53 -21.84
N GLU A 127 8.88 -17.66 -21.27
CA GLU A 127 9.80 -18.60 -21.89
C GLU A 127 9.22 -19.20 -23.17
N SER A 128 7.94 -19.57 -23.16
CA SER A 128 7.27 -20.14 -24.32
C SER A 128 7.21 -19.16 -25.49
N ARG A 129 6.88 -17.91 -25.25
CA ARG A 129 6.79 -16.86 -26.28
C ARG A 129 8.17 -16.49 -26.82
N LEU A 130 9.19 -16.39 -25.94
CA LEU A 130 10.58 -16.21 -26.37
C LEU A 130 11.09 -17.40 -27.21
N ALA A 131 10.72 -18.63 -26.84
CA ALA A 131 11.07 -19.82 -27.60
C ALA A 131 10.40 -19.88 -28.98
N ALA A 132 9.19 -19.34 -29.10
CA ALA A 132 8.48 -19.19 -30.37
C ALA A 132 9.05 -18.08 -31.26
N GLY A 133 10.03 -17.30 -30.78
CA GLY A 133 10.67 -16.21 -31.51
C GLY A 133 9.87 -14.91 -31.50
N GLU A 134 8.94 -14.75 -30.58
CA GLU A 134 8.22 -13.48 -30.40
C GLU A 134 9.16 -12.39 -29.89
N THR A 135 8.94 -11.16 -30.36
CA THR A 135 9.62 -9.98 -29.82
C THR A 135 8.91 -9.55 -28.56
N LEU A 136 9.56 -9.72 -27.41
CA LEU A 136 9.08 -9.28 -26.11
C LEU A 136 9.94 -8.16 -25.57
N THR A 137 9.36 -7.27 -24.80
CA THR A 137 9.99 -6.10 -24.19
C THR A 137 9.76 -6.10 -22.67
N GLU A 138 10.44 -5.23 -21.97
CA GLU A 138 10.21 -4.99 -20.55
C GLU A 138 8.76 -4.62 -20.24
N LEU A 139 8.08 -3.88 -21.14
CA LEU A 139 6.65 -3.57 -21.03
C LEU A 139 5.79 -4.83 -21.16
N THR A 140 6.14 -5.72 -22.07
CA THR A 140 5.42 -7.02 -22.23
C THR A 140 5.53 -7.89 -20.98
N VAL A 141 6.64 -7.80 -20.25
CA VAL A 141 6.83 -8.52 -18.96
C VAL A 141 5.78 -8.10 -17.96
N ASP A 142 5.60 -6.79 -17.78
CA ASP A 142 4.59 -6.24 -16.87
C ASP A 142 3.17 -6.67 -17.29
N GLU A 143 2.82 -6.54 -18.57
CA GLU A 143 1.52 -6.96 -19.12
C GLU A 143 1.20 -8.43 -18.85
N ILE A 144 2.16 -9.34 -19.05
CA ILE A 144 1.97 -10.78 -18.81
C ILE A 144 1.76 -11.04 -17.30
N LEU A 145 2.54 -10.38 -16.46
CA LEU A 145 2.44 -10.57 -15.01
C LEU A 145 1.12 -10.05 -14.47
N HIS A 146 0.73 -8.84 -14.87
CA HIS A 146 -0.58 -8.26 -14.55
C HIS A 146 -1.74 -9.19 -14.96
N LYS A 147 -1.69 -9.77 -16.16
CA LYS A 147 -2.70 -10.72 -16.64
C LYS A 147 -2.91 -11.89 -15.68
N TYR A 148 -1.83 -12.45 -15.12
CA TYR A 148 -1.95 -13.60 -14.23
C TYR A 148 -2.34 -13.22 -12.80
N ARG A 149 -1.93 -12.07 -12.31
CA ARG A 149 -2.32 -11.54 -11.01
C ARG A 149 -3.78 -11.11 -11.00
N SER A 150 -4.21 -10.35 -12.00
CA SER A 150 -5.57 -9.84 -12.12
C SER A 150 -6.63 -10.93 -12.41
N ALA A 151 -6.21 -12.15 -12.73
CA ALA A 151 -7.10 -13.28 -12.87
C ALA A 151 -7.59 -13.87 -11.53
N ASP A 152 -7.00 -13.47 -10.41
CA ASP A 152 -7.45 -13.85 -9.06
C ASP A 152 -8.57 -12.91 -8.60
N ASP A 153 -9.65 -13.46 -8.04
CA ASP A 153 -10.83 -12.71 -7.60
C ASP A 153 -10.57 -11.78 -6.40
N LYS A 154 -9.46 -11.97 -5.70
CA LYS A 154 -9.03 -11.13 -4.59
C LYS A 154 -8.02 -10.06 -4.99
N PHE A 155 -7.56 -10.05 -6.22
CA PHE A 155 -6.66 -9.01 -6.70
C PHE A 155 -7.34 -7.64 -6.66
N LEU A 156 -6.64 -6.65 -6.12
CA LEU A 156 -7.11 -5.26 -6.09
C LEU A 156 -6.31 -4.38 -7.04
N VAL A 157 -4.98 -4.44 -6.92
CA VAL A 157 -4.04 -3.59 -7.66
C VAL A 157 -2.62 -4.14 -7.44
N GLU A 158 -1.68 -3.76 -8.29
CA GLU A 158 -0.25 -3.96 -8.00
C GLU A 158 0.11 -3.23 -6.68
N SER A 159 1.03 -3.80 -5.91
CA SER A 159 1.49 -3.17 -4.65
C SER A 159 2.46 -2.01 -4.90
N PHE A 160 3.11 -2.01 -6.06
CA PHE A 160 3.94 -0.94 -6.62
C PHE A 160 4.13 -1.17 -8.13
N ASP A 161 4.63 -0.16 -8.84
CA ASP A 161 4.89 -0.27 -10.28
C ASP A 161 5.94 -1.33 -10.54
N THR A 162 5.63 -2.29 -11.41
CA THR A 162 6.55 -3.39 -11.73
C THR A 162 7.87 -2.87 -12.29
N ILE A 163 8.97 -3.30 -11.71
CA ILE A 163 10.31 -3.12 -12.25
C ILE A 163 10.64 -4.36 -13.08
N ALA A 164 10.60 -4.22 -14.40
CA ALA A 164 11.06 -5.23 -15.34
C ALA A 164 12.31 -4.67 -16.03
N ALA A 165 13.49 -5.17 -15.64
CA ALA A 165 14.76 -4.58 -16.06
C ALA A 165 15.68 -5.62 -16.69
N TYR A 166 15.94 -5.51 -17.99
CA TYR A 166 16.75 -6.47 -18.74
C TYR A 166 18.19 -5.95 -18.92
N GLY A 167 19.15 -6.84 -18.67
CA GLY A 167 20.58 -6.57 -18.89
C GLY A 167 21.07 -5.36 -18.10
N GLY A 168 21.54 -4.33 -18.79
CA GLY A 168 22.10 -3.12 -18.17
C GLY A 168 21.09 -2.30 -17.36
N ASN A 169 19.81 -2.35 -17.70
CA ASN A 169 18.74 -1.62 -16.99
C ASN A 169 18.58 -2.14 -15.55
N ALA A 170 18.90 -3.40 -15.30
CA ALA A 170 18.86 -3.99 -13.97
C ALA A 170 19.89 -3.40 -12.97
N ALA A 171 20.83 -2.59 -13.45
CA ALA A 171 21.75 -1.85 -12.58
C ALA A 171 21.18 -0.54 -12.05
N MET A 172 20.05 -0.10 -12.57
CA MET A 172 19.37 1.12 -12.14
C MET A 172 18.29 0.80 -11.09
N MET A 173 18.48 1.29 -9.88
CA MET A 173 17.47 1.17 -8.84
C MET A 173 16.23 1.98 -9.22
N HIS A 174 15.04 1.42 -8.96
CA HIS A 174 13.75 2.02 -9.31
C HIS A 174 13.61 2.31 -10.82
N TYR A 175 14.17 1.43 -11.66
CA TYR A 175 14.00 1.51 -13.11
C TYR A 175 12.53 1.31 -13.50
N HIS A 176 12.04 2.13 -14.40
CA HIS A 176 10.74 1.96 -15.04
C HIS A 176 10.89 2.01 -16.55
N ALA A 177 10.45 0.96 -17.22
CA ALA A 177 10.35 0.92 -18.67
C ALA A 177 9.22 1.85 -19.13
N THR A 178 9.48 2.62 -20.17
CA THR A 178 8.48 3.48 -20.80
C THR A 178 8.30 3.12 -22.28
N PRO A 179 7.20 3.52 -22.92
CA PRO A 179 7.03 3.29 -24.36
C PRO A 179 8.19 3.83 -25.22
N GLU A 180 8.84 4.91 -24.77
CA GLU A 180 9.95 5.58 -25.45
C GLU A 180 11.33 4.99 -25.11
N ASP A 181 11.45 4.40 -23.91
CA ASP A 181 12.71 3.85 -23.40
C ASP A 181 12.48 2.52 -22.68
N HIS A 182 12.77 1.42 -23.38
CA HIS A 182 12.68 0.06 -22.88
C HIS A 182 13.58 -0.89 -23.68
N ALA A 183 14.00 -1.97 -23.07
CA ALA A 183 14.80 -2.98 -23.74
C ALA A 183 13.92 -4.06 -24.38
N VAL A 184 14.43 -4.62 -25.52
CA VAL A 184 13.92 -5.84 -26.13
C VAL A 184 14.62 -7.03 -25.52
N LEU A 185 13.85 -8.00 -25.00
CA LEU A 185 14.34 -9.20 -24.40
C LEU A 185 15.00 -10.12 -25.44
N GLN A 186 16.08 -10.76 -25.05
CA GLN A 186 16.75 -11.79 -25.86
C GLN A 186 16.86 -13.09 -25.04
N ARG A 187 17.06 -14.22 -25.71
CA ARG A 187 17.24 -15.52 -25.04
C ARG A 187 18.66 -15.67 -24.45
N LYS A 188 19.10 -14.67 -23.70
CA LYS A 188 20.39 -14.63 -23.01
C LYS A 188 20.39 -13.52 -21.96
N GLY A 189 21.27 -13.62 -20.98
CA GLY A 189 21.44 -12.58 -19.96
C GLY A 189 20.43 -12.70 -18.83
N PHE A 190 20.26 -11.64 -18.08
CA PHE A 190 19.38 -11.59 -16.91
C PHE A 190 18.25 -10.59 -17.11
N LEU A 191 17.06 -10.98 -16.69
CA LEU A 191 15.90 -10.13 -16.49
C LEU A 191 15.62 -10.07 -15.00
N LEU A 192 15.72 -8.87 -14.42
CA LEU A 192 15.26 -8.61 -13.07
C LEU A 192 13.77 -8.25 -13.13
N VAL A 193 12.97 -8.93 -12.31
CA VAL A 193 11.55 -8.61 -12.14
C VAL A 193 11.29 -8.41 -10.66
N ASP A 194 11.01 -7.16 -10.28
CA ASP A 194 10.62 -6.76 -8.94
C ASP A 194 9.19 -6.24 -9.00
N SER A 195 8.29 -6.90 -8.28
CA SER A 195 6.86 -6.69 -8.46
C SER A 195 6.06 -7.25 -7.29
N GLY A 196 4.85 -6.80 -7.13
CA GLY A 196 3.97 -7.33 -6.11
C GLY A 196 2.52 -6.99 -6.40
N ALA A 197 1.63 -7.56 -5.61
CA ALA A 197 0.21 -7.32 -5.70
C ALA A 197 -0.42 -7.13 -4.32
N THR A 198 -1.43 -6.29 -4.27
CA THR A 198 -2.33 -6.16 -3.13
C THR A 198 -3.59 -6.95 -3.43
N TYR A 199 -3.84 -7.94 -2.58
CA TYR A 199 -5.06 -8.74 -2.56
C TYR A 199 -5.93 -8.31 -1.38
N LEU A 200 -7.21 -8.66 -1.39
CA LEU A 200 -8.15 -8.39 -0.28
C LEU A 200 -7.64 -8.87 1.08
N ASP A 201 -6.81 -9.90 1.10
CA ASP A 201 -6.35 -10.58 2.31
C ASP A 201 -4.82 -10.55 2.51
N GLY A 202 -4.07 -9.82 1.70
CA GLY A 202 -2.62 -9.67 1.89
C GLY A 202 -1.93 -8.97 0.74
N THR A 203 -0.74 -8.49 1.00
CA THR A 203 0.12 -7.81 0.01
C THR A 203 1.38 -8.62 -0.19
N THR A 204 1.85 -8.70 -1.43
CA THR A 204 3.09 -9.38 -1.82
C THR A 204 4.12 -8.39 -2.35
N ASP A 205 5.37 -8.81 -2.26
CA ASP A 205 6.55 -8.12 -2.77
C ASP A 205 7.55 -9.22 -3.15
N ILE A 206 7.82 -9.38 -4.44
CA ILE A 206 8.60 -10.51 -4.97
C ILE A 206 9.63 -10.00 -5.97
N LEU A 207 10.89 -10.26 -5.68
CA LEU A 207 11.99 -10.00 -6.59
C LEU A 207 12.52 -11.33 -7.16
N SER A 208 12.67 -11.39 -8.47
CA SER A 208 13.20 -12.55 -9.19
C SER A 208 14.27 -12.14 -10.21
N LEU A 209 15.29 -12.98 -10.36
CA LEU A 209 16.24 -12.92 -11.46
C LEU A 209 16.01 -14.12 -12.39
N ILE A 210 15.67 -13.82 -13.63
CA ILE A 210 15.34 -14.81 -14.67
C ILE A 210 16.46 -14.79 -15.72
N HIS A 211 16.94 -15.95 -16.17
CA HIS A 211 18.00 -16.08 -17.19
C HIS A 211 17.72 -17.20 -18.20
#